data_cac9f9c3440ff6185e96a433f1ac44f0
#
_entry.id   cac9f9c3440ff6185e96a433f1ac44f0
#
_cell.length_a   1.000
_cell.length_b   1.000
_cell.length_c   1.000
_cell.angle_alpha   90.00
_cell.angle_beta   90.00
_cell.angle_gamma   90.00
#
_symmetry.space_group_name_H-M   'P 1'
#
loop_
_entity.id
_entity.type
_entity.pdbx_description
1 polymer ?
#
loop_
_entity_poly.entity_id
_entity_poly.type
_entity_poly.pdbx_seq_one_letter_code
_entity_poly.pdbx_strand_id
1 'polypeptide(L)'
;MNVNLYLDFKISIIGDTNVGKTCIIKKFIEGNKFDLKENTPGPTITISHYIHPTTLDGKKIRINFQDTMGTEKFRSIVLSSLRGADGLLIVFDLNCEESFDNIIYWVNQAKQVIDIKNVEVYMIGNKCDLERKVSEKRIENFKRKNNLDVKFNYFETSALTGNGINECMLDLLDKLLERYKNNENYYKNKNNNKNFQLNGINNENKSSGCPC
;
A
#
# COMPACT_ATOMS: atom_id res chain seq x y z
N MET A 1 13.57 24.96 -18.00
CA MET A 1 13.81 24.13 -16.79
C MET A 1 13.01 22.85 -16.94
N ASN A 2 13.67 21.72 -17.17
CA ASN A 2 12.96 20.43 -17.23
C ASN A 2 12.56 20.07 -15.79
N VAL A 3 11.31 20.35 -15.43
CA VAL A 3 10.73 19.83 -14.19
C VAL A 3 10.70 18.31 -14.35
N ASN A 4 11.51 17.60 -13.57
CA ASN A 4 11.51 16.15 -13.50
C ASN A 4 10.17 15.72 -12.87
N LEU A 5 9.11 15.62 -13.68
CA LEU A 5 7.76 15.32 -13.22
C LEU A 5 7.67 13.82 -12.91
N TYR A 6 7.56 13.49 -11.64
CA TYR A 6 7.22 12.14 -11.19
C TYR A 6 5.71 11.93 -11.22
N LEU A 7 5.28 10.74 -11.61
CA LEU A 7 3.93 10.28 -11.33
C LEU A 7 3.88 9.77 -9.89
N ASP A 8 3.05 10.39 -9.06
CA ASP A 8 2.91 10.02 -7.66
C ASP A 8 1.76 9.03 -7.48
N PHE A 9 2.07 7.82 -7.03
CA PHE A 9 1.09 6.83 -6.61
C PHE A 9 1.15 6.62 -5.10
N LYS A 10 -0.01 6.69 -4.46
CA LYS A 10 -0.18 6.38 -3.05
C LYS A 10 -0.67 4.95 -2.90
N ILE A 11 0.10 4.12 -2.20
CA ILE A 11 -0.23 2.72 -1.93
C ILE A 11 -0.37 2.56 -0.42
N SER A 12 -1.55 2.17 0.03
CA SER A 12 -1.82 1.89 1.45
C SER A 12 -1.80 0.39 1.68
N ILE A 13 -1.20 -0.04 2.79
CA ILE A 13 -1.13 -1.44 3.20
C ILE A 13 -1.84 -1.63 4.54
N ILE A 14 -2.79 -2.56 4.59
CA ILE A 14 -3.60 -2.89 5.76
C ILE A 14 -3.64 -4.40 5.98
N GLY A 15 -4.11 -4.81 7.13
CA GLY A 15 -4.18 -6.22 7.58
C GLY A 15 -3.81 -6.32 9.04
N ASP A 16 -3.95 -7.50 9.62
CA ASP A 16 -3.71 -7.76 11.03
C ASP A 16 -2.27 -7.48 11.48
N THR A 17 -2.06 -7.47 12.79
CA THR A 17 -0.71 -7.39 13.36
C THR A 17 0.08 -8.65 12.97
N ASN A 18 1.39 -8.47 12.75
CA ASN A 18 2.35 -9.55 12.45
C ASN A 18 2.11 -10.33 11.13
N VAL A 19 1.20 -9.91 10.25
CA VAL A 19 1.07 -10.53 8.91
C VAL A 19 2.23 -10.17 7.95
N GLY A 20 3.08 -9.19 8.32
CA GLY A 20 4.30 -8.85 7.60
C GLY A 20 4.19 -7.64 6.66
N LYS A 21 3.25 -6.72 6.88
CA LYS A 21 3.05 -5.49 6.06
C LYS A 21 4.34 -4.69 5.86
N THR A 22 4.97 -4.28 6.95
CA THR A 22 6.23 -3.54 6.95
C THR A 22 7.36 -4.30 6.26
N CYS A 23 7.42 -5.63 6.49
CA CYS A 23 8.45 -6.48 5.90
C CYS A 23 8.32 -6.57 4.37
N ILE A 24 7.09 -6.64 3.84
CA ILE A 24 6.83 -6.63 2.39
C ILE A 24 7.34 -5.33 1.77
N ILE A 25 7.01 -4.17 2.36
CA ILE A 25 7.46 -2.87 1.86
C ILE A 25 8.99 -2.78 1.88
N LYS A 26 9.61 -3.11 3.02
CA LYS A 26 11.07 -3.07 3.16
C LYS A 26 11.77 -4.03 2.18
N LYS A 27 11.24 -5.24 2.04
CA LYS A 27 11.80 -6.22 1.10
C LYS A 27 11.71 -5.75 -0.35
N PHE A 28 10.62 -5.10 -0.73
CA PHE A 28 10.49 -4.47 -2.05
C PHE A 28 11.49 -3.33 -2.27
N ILE A 29 11.63 -2.42 -1.29
CA ILE A 29 12.47 -1.23 -1.42
C ILE A 29 13.96 -1.56 -1.37
N GLU A 30 14.36 -2.42 -0.44
CA GLU A 30 15.76 -2.70 -0.12
C GLU A 30 16.27 -3.97 -0.82
N GLY A 31 15.37 -4.81 -1.33
CA GLY A 31 15.71 -6.04 -2.03
C GLY A 31 16.53 -7.00 -1.15
N ASN A 32 17.66 -7.46 -1.69
CA ASN A 32 18.54 -8.39 -0.98
C ASN A 32 19.31 -7.76 0.20
N LYS A 33 19.28 -6.43 0.35
CA LYS A 33 19.87 -5.74 1.50
C LYS A 33 19.02 -5.87 2.75
N PHE A 34 17.71 -6.10 2.59
CA PHE A 34 16.82 -6.36 3.70
C PHE A 34 16.89 -7.81 4.13
N ASP A 35 17.48 -8.07 5.29
CA ASP A 35 17.48 -9.38 5.94
C ASP A 35 16.53 -9.37 7.13
N LEU A 36 15.43 -10.11 7.00
CA LEU A 36 14.41 -10.21 8.04
C LEU A 36 14.94 -10.91 9.31
N LYS A 37 15.94 -11.81 9.17
CA LYS A 37 16.52 -12.51 10.31
C LYS A 37 17.34 -11.58 11.21
N GLU A 38 18.05 -10.64 10.60
CA GLU A 38 18.88 -9.67 11.32
C GLU A 38 18.11 -8.40 11.72
N ASN A 39 17.13 -7.99 10.90
CA ASN A 39 16.45 -6.70 11.00
C ASN A 39 14.93 -6.86 11.09
N THR A 40 14.41 -7.77 11.94
CA THR A 40 12.97 -7.91 12.16
C THR A 40 12.39 -6.59 12.67
N PRO A 41 11.50 -5.91 11.91
CA PRO A 41 10.86 -4.69 12.41
C PRO A 41 10.01 -4.99 13.64
N GLY A 42 10.11 -4.14 14.63
CA GLY A 42 9.15 -4.16 15.76
C GLY A 42 7.72 -3.86 15.30
N PRO A 43 6.74 -4.02 16.19
CA PRO A 43 5.35 -3.68 15.87
C PRO A 43 5.25 -2.21 15.42
N THR A 44 4.54 -1.97 14.33
CA THR A 44 4.28 -0.61 13.84
C THR A 44 3.34 0.09 14.82
N ILE A 45 3.79 1.21 15.41
CA ILE A 45 3.04 1.96 16.45
C ILE A 45 2.34 3.18 15.85
N THR A 46 2.81 3.64 14.67
CA THR A 46 2.25 4.79 13.95
C THR A 46 2.17 4.46 12.45
N ILE A 47 1.60 5.36 11.64
CA ILE A 47 1.74 5.24 10.19
C ILE A 47 3.18 5.57 9.81
N SER A 48 3.85 4.64 9.14
CA SER A 48 5.16 4.88 8.54
C SER A 48 5.01 5.18 7.05
N HIS A 49 5.77 6.15 6.57
CA HIS A 49 5.76 6.58 5.18
C HIS A 49 7.07 6.17 4.53
N TYR A 50 6.98 5.41 3.43
CA TYR A 50 8.16 5.05 2.64
C TYR A 50 8.00 5.62 1.23
N ILE A 51 9.01 6.30 0.74
CA ILE A 51 9.02 6.88 -0.61
C ILE A 51 10.03 6.11 -1.45
N HIS A 52 9.57 5.50 -2.53
CA HIS A 52 10.42 4.74 -3.46
C HIS A 52 10.30 5.32 -4.88
N PRO A 53 11.36 6.00 -5.38
CA PRO A 53 11.42 6.43 -6.78
C PRO A 53 11.78 5.23 -7.67
N THR A 54 11.09 5.08 -8.78
CA THR A 54 11.36 4.04 -9.78
C THR A 54 11.09 4.54 -11.19
N THR A 55 11.41 3.73 -12.19
CA THR A 55 11.10 4.03 -13.59
C THR A 55 10.45 2.80 -14.20
N LEU A 56 9.28 2.99 -14.84
CA LEU A 56 8.55 1.94 -15.54
C LEU A 56 8.03 2.51 -16.86
N ASP A 57 8.21 1.80 -17.97
CA ASP A 57 7.86 2.27 -19.32
C ASP A 57 8.41 3.67 -19.66
N GLY A 58 9.63 3.98 -19.22
CA GLY A 58 10.27 5.29 -19.42
C GLY A 58 9.66 6.43 -18.61
N LYS A 59 8.64 6.18 -17.77
CA LYS A 59 8.02 7.16 -16.89
C LYS A 59 8.65 7.09 -15.50
N LYS A 60 9.00 8.25 -14.94
CA LYS A 60 9.47 8.36 -13.56
C LYS A 60 8.27 8.29 -12.62
N ILE A 61 8.31 7.34 -11.72
CA ILE A 61 7.26 7.06 -10.74
C ILE A 61 7.82 7.27 -9.34
N ARG A 62 7.01 7.84 -8.47
CA ARG A 62 7.29 7.92 -7.04
C ARG A 62 6.16 7.19 -6.30
N ILE A 63 6.52 6.10 -5.65
CA ILE A 63 5.59 5.30 -4.86
C ILE A 63 5.64 5.81 -3.42
N ASN A 64 4.47 6.16 -2.88
CA ASN A 64 4.31 6.61 -1.50
C ASN A 64 3.56 5.52 -0.72
N PHE A 65 4.30 4.62 -0.08
CA PHE A 65 3.72 3.60 0.78
C PHE A 65 3.25 4.19 2.11
N GLN A 66 2.05 3.79 2.53
CA GLN A 66 1.48 4.08 3.84
C GLN A 66 1.39 2.77 4.61
N ASP A 67 2.41 2.49 5.43
CA ASP A 67 2.45 1.32 6.31
C ASP A 67 1.62 1.59 7.56
N THR A 68 0.67 0.71 7.85
CA THR A 68 -0.29 0.93 8.93
C THR A 68 -0.13 -0.07 10.07
N MET A 69 -0.60 0.34 11.24
CA MET A 69 -0.78 -0.57 12.38
C MET A 69 -1.86 -1.60 12.07
N GLY A 70 -1.63 -2.85 12.47
CA GLY A 70 -2.58 -3.95 12.30
C GLY A 70 -3.55 -4.14 13.46
N THR A 71 -3.84 -3.09 14.23
CA THR A 71 -4.72 -3.20 15.41
C THR A 71 -5.97 -2.32 15.25
N GLU A 72 -7.12 -2.86 15.63
CA GLU A 72 -8.40 -2.17 15.64
C GLU A 72 -8.42 -0.93 16.58
N LYS A 73 -7.54 -0.88 17.59
CA LYS A 73 -7.42 0.24 18.53
C LYS A 73 -7.06 1.57 17.85
N PHE A 74 -6.41 1.52 16.68
CA PHE A 74 -5.96 2.70 15.93
C PHE A 74 -6.72 2.91 14.62
N ARG A 75 -7.97 2.45 14.58
CA ARG A 75 -8.84 2.49 13.39
C ARG A 75 -8.88 3.86 12.69
N SER A 76 -9.05 4.95 13.44
CA SER A 76 -9.13 6.29 12.85
C SER A 76 -7.86 6.70 12.11
N ILE A 77 -6.71 6.28 12.64
CA ILE A 77 -5.40 6.52 12.03
C ILE A 77 -5.26 5.71 10.74
N VAL A 78 -5.62 4.42 10.77
CA VAL A 78 -5.61 3.55 9.58
C VAL A 78 -6.53 4.12 8.49
N LEU A 79 -7.76 4.52 8.84
CA LEU A 79 -8.71 5.10 7.90
C LEU A 79 -8.19 6.38 7.25
N SER A 80 -7.46 7.22 7.99
CA SER A 80 -6.86 8.44 7.44
C SER A 80 -5.79 8.14 6.38
N SER A 81 -5.03 7.05 6.55
CA SER A 81 -4.00 6.63 5.60
C SER A 81 -4.57 6.14 4.27
N LEU A 82 -5.82 5.66 4.25
CA LEU A 82 -6.46 5.14 3.05
C LEU A 82 -6.95 6.24 2.11
N ARG A 83 -7.23 7.45 2.61
CA ARG A 83 -7.77 8.53 1.79
C ARG A 83 -6.83 8.88 0.65
N GLY A 84 -7.38 8.89 -0.56
CA GLY A 84 -6.64 9.20 -1.79
C GLY A 84 -5.63 8.13 -2.18
N ALA A 85 -5.74 6.89 -1.68
CA ALA A 85 -4.95 5.76 -2.15
C ALA A 85 -5.29 5.44 -3.61
N ASP A 86 -4.27 5.11 -4.39
CA ASP A 86 -4.39 4.60 -5.76
C ASP A 86 -4.38 3.07 -5.76
N GLY A 87 -3.61 2.47 -4.83
CA GLY A 87 -3.53 1.04 -4.57
C GLY A 87 -3.78 0.71 -3.10
N LEU A 88 -4.43 -0.42 -2.86
CA LEU A 88 -4.71 -0.97 -1.54
C LEU A 88 -4.21 -2.41 -1.47
N LEU A 89 -3.27 -2.66 -0.58
CA LEU A 89 -2.75 -3.99 -0.29
C LEU A 89 -3.37 -4.48 1.02
N ILE A 90 -4.14 -5.57 0.95
CA ILE A 90 -4.74 -6.23 2.13
C ILE A 90 -3.96 -7.51 2.38
N VAL A 91 -3.17 -7.52 3.46
CA VAL A 91 -2.23 -8.59 3.76
C VAL A 91 -2.79 -9.50 4.84
N PHE A 92 -2.67 -10.80 4.61
CA PHE A 92 -2.91 -11.84 5.60
C PHE A 92 -1.75 -12.85 5.62
N ASP A 93 -1.67 -13.66 6.66
CA ASP A 93 -0.65 -14.69 6.85
C ASP A 93 -1.23 -16.05 6.42
N LEU A 94 -0.58 -16.71 5.45
CA LEU A 94 -0.99 -18.05 4.96
C LEU A 94 -0.93 -19.14 6.05
N ASN A 95 -0.17 -18.91 7.11
CA ASN A 95 -0.09 -19.79 8.29
C ASN A 95 -1.09 -19.43 9.40
N CYS A 96 -1.98 -18.42 9.20
CA CYS A 96 -2.93 -17.95 10.21
C CYS A 96 -4.32 -17.76 9.60
N GLU A 97 -5.24 -18.69 9.87
CA GLU A 97 -6.62 -18.64 9.35
C GLU A 97 -7.39 -17.41 9.81
N GLU A 98 -7.19 -16.98 11.06
CA GLU A 98 -7.84 -15.81 11.63
C GLU A 98 -7.54 -14.54 10.84
N SER A 99 -6.28 -14.35 10.43
CA SER A 99 -5.89 -13.18 9.62
C SER A 99 -6.54 -13.18 8.23
N PHE A 100 -6.84 -14.36 7.68
CA PHE A 100 -7.60 -14.50 6.44
C PHE A 100 -9.08 -14.14 6.65
N ASP A 101 -9.69 -14.59 7.73
CA ASP A 101 -11.08 -14.28 8.06
C ASP A 101 -11.30 -12.78 8.28
N ASN A 102 -10.30 -12.10 8.82
CA ASN A 102 -10.32 -10.66 9.05
C ASN A 102 -10.19 -9.80 7.77
N ILE A 103 -9.96 -10.39 6.58
CA ILE A 103 -9.97 -9.66 5.30
C ILE A 103 -11.28 -8.90 5.11
N ILE A 104 -12.42 -9.53 5.44
CA ILE A 104 -13.76 -8.90 5.33
C ILE A 104 -13.83 -7.63 6.18
N TYR A 105 -13.31 -7.69 7.40
CA TYR A 105 -13.23 -6.54 8.29
C TYR A 105 -12.43 -5.40 7.64
N TRP A 106 -11.24 -5.69 7.14
CA TRP A 106 -10.36 -4.69 6.52
C TRP A 106 -10.96 -4.05 5.27
N VAL A 107 -11.61 -4.85 4.41
CA VAL A 107 -12.34 -4.35 3.23
C VAL A 107 -13.47 -3.41 3.65
N ASN A 108 -14.26 -3.79 4.65
CA ASN A 108 -15.36 -2.96 5.14
C ASN A 108 -14.87 -1.66 5.78
N GLN A 109 -13.70 -1.67 6.45
CA GLN A 109 -13.07 -0.45 6.92
C GLN A 109 -12.65 0.47 5.76
N ALA A 110 -12.02 -0.08 4.73
CA ALA A 110 -11.59 0.69 3.57
C ALA A 110 -12.76 1.36 2.86
N LYS A 111 -13.86 0.64 2.65
CA LYS A 111 -15.10 1.15 2.02
C LYS A 111 -15.72 2.37 2.70
N GLN A 112 -15.40 2.61 3.98
CA GLN A 112 -15.93 3.79 4.70
C GLN A 112 -15.29 5.10 4.27
N VAL A 113 -14.09 5.06 3.68
CA VAL A 113 -13.29 6.27 3.41
C VAL A 113 -12.79 6.37 1.98
N ILE A 114 -12.83 5.29 1.22
CA ILE A 114 -12.45 5.27 -0.19
C ILE A 114 -13.54 4.62 -1.05
N ASP A 115 -13.70 5.12 -2.27
CA ASP A 115 -14.44 4.41 -3.30
C ASP A 115 -13.59 3.27 -3.84
N ILE A 116 -13.81 2.07 -3.30
CA ILE A 116 -12.98 0.90 -3.55
C ILE A 116 -13.01 0.45 -5.02
N LYS A 117 -14.04 0.87 -5.80
CA LYS A 117 -14.11 0.61 -7.25
C LYS A 117 -13.07 1.43 -8.04
N ASN A 118 -12.62 2.53 -7.44
CA ASN A 118 -11.63 3.43 -7.98
C ASN A 118 -10.22 3.22 -7.45
N VAL A 119 -9.94 2.08 -6.83
CA VAL A 119 -8.64 1.72 -6.26
C VAL A 119 -8.25 0.33 -6.75
N GLU A 120 -6.96 0.12 -7.08
CA GLU A 120 -6.46 -1.22 -7.37
C GLU A 120 -6.30 -1.99 -6.06
N VAL A 121 -7.10 -3.06 -5.89
CA VAL A 121 -7.14 -3.83 -4.64
C VAL A 121 -6.42 -5.15 -4.79
N TYR A 122 -5.44 -5.37 -3.92
CA TYR A 122 -4.63 -6.57 -3.86
C TYR A 122 -4.85 -7.30 -2.55
N MET A 123 -5.12 -8.59 -2.64
CA MET A 123 -5.15 -9.52 -1.51
C MET A 123 -3.85 -10.30 -1.52
N ILE A 124 -3.04 -10.17 -0.46
CA ILE A 124 -1.71 -10.74 -0.39
C ILE A 124 -1.65 -11.79 0.72
N GLY A 125 -1.47 -13.06 0.33
CA GLY A 125 -1.14 -14.15 1.25
C GLY A 125 0.36 -14.19 1.50
N ASN A 126 0.80 -13.61 2.62
CA ASN A 126 2.22 -13.57 2.98
C ASN A 126 2.65 -14.81 3.75
N LYS A 127 3.97 -14.96 3.90
CA LYS A 127 4.65 -16.09 4.56
C LYS A 127 4.42 -17.42 3.86
N CYS A 128 4.41 -17.42 2.52
CA CYS A 128 4.29 -18.65 1.72
C CYS A 128 5.50 -19.62 1.89
N ASP A 129 6.53 -19.19 2.60
CA ASP A 129 7.68 -20.00 3.04
C ASP A 129 7.38 -20.87 4.26
N LEU A 130 6.26 -20.65 4.95
CA LEU A 130 5.83 -21.42 6.10
C LEU A 130 4.79 -22.49 5.71
N GLU A 131 4.51 -23.42 6.64
CA GLU A 131 3.42 -24.39 6.46
C GLU A 131 2.08 -23.67 6.29
N ARG A 132 1.39 -23.99 5.20
CA ARG A 132 0.11 -23.37 4.84
C ARG A 132 -1.04 -23.91 5.70
N LYS A 133 -1.82 -23.04 6.33
CA LYS A 133 -3.10 -23.35 6.98
C LYS A 133 -4.29 -22.86 6.16
N VAL A 134 -4.17 -21.74 5.46
CA VAL A 134 -5.22 -21.23 4.58
C VAL A 134 -5.15 -21.94 3.23
N SER A 135 -6.09 -22.86 2.95
CA SER A 135 -6.10 -23.63 1.72
C SER A 135 -6.43 -22.78 0.49
N GLU A 136 -5.87 -23.14 -0.68
CA GLU A 136 -6.15 -22.49 -1.96
C GLU A 136 -7.65 -22.50 -2.28
N LYS A 137 -8.33 -23.63 -2.02
CA LYS A 137 -9.78 -23.77 -2.21
C LYS A 137 -10.56 -22.74 -1.38
N ARG A 138 -10.11 -22.42 -0.16
CA ARG A 138 -10.74 -21.41 0.69
C ARG A 138 -10.57 -20.00 0.11
N ILE A 139 -9.39 -19.70 -0.40
CA ILE A 139 -9.07 -18.42 -1.06
C ILE A 139 -9.92 -18.27 -2.34
N GLU A 140 -9.97 -19.28 -3.20
CA GLU A 140 -10.75 -19.25 -4.42
C GLU A 140 -12.26 -19.13 -4.14
N ASN A 141 -12.76 -19.82 -3.11
CA ASN A 141 -14.15 -19.68 -2.68
C ASN A 141 -14.44 -18.25 -2.17
N PHE A 142 -13.53 -17.66 -1.42
CA PHE A 142 -13.65 -16.28 -0.95
C PHE A 142 -13.71 -15.31 -2.13
N LYS A 143 -12.81 -15.41 -3.10
CA LYS A 143 -12.77 -14.55 -4.31
C LYS A 143 -14.07 -14.64 -5.12
N ARG A 144 -14.67 -15.84 -5.23
CA ARG A 144 -15.90 -16.05 -6.00
C ARG A 144 -17.17 -15.64 -5.26
N LYS A 145 -17.21 -15.84 -3.94
CA LYS A 145 -18.45 -15.70 -3.13
C LYS A 145 -18.47 -14.40 -2.32
N ASN A 146 -17.44 -13.54 -2.46
CA ASN A 146 -17.44 -12.33 -1.68
C ASN A 146 -18.57 -11.40 -2.16
N ASN A 147 -19.51 -11.10 -1.26
CA ASN A 147 -20.55 -10.10 -1.46
C ASN A 147 -20.01 -8.67 -1.30
N LEU A 148 -18.69 -8.51 -1.42
CA LEU A 148 -18.02 -7.24 -1.14
C LEU A 148 -17.98 -6.31 -2.35
N ASP A 149 -18.43 -6.78 -3.53
CA ASP A 149 -18.37 -6.01 -4.78
C ASP A 149 -16.95 -5.42 -5.04
N VAL A 150 -15.93 -6.23 -4.75
CA VAL A 150 -14.51 -5.92 -4.90
C VAL A 150 -13.85 -6.96 -5.78
N LYS A 151 -13.14 -6.52 -6.81
CA LYS A 151 -12.27 -7.37 -7.60
C LYS A 151 -10.89 -7.41 -6.93
N PHE A 152 -10.53 -8.57 -6.40
CA PHE A 152 -9.20 -8.78 -5.83
C PHE A 152 -8.21 -9.29 -6.88
N ASN A 153 -7.05 -8.64 -6.97
CA ASN A 153 -5.85 -9.22 -7.52
C ASN A 153 -5.17 -10.01 -6.39
N TYR A 154 -4.84 -11.28 -6.60
CA TYR A 154 -4.31 -12.14 -5.54
C TYR A 154 -2.87 -12.55 -5.84
N PHE A 155 -2.01 -12.40 -4.85
CA PHE A 155 -0.62 -12.85 -4.88
C PHE A 155 -0.25 -13.55 -3.57
N GLU A 156 0.66 -14.53 -3.68
CA GLU A 156 1.33 -15.12 -2.54
C GLU A 156 2.75 -14.60 -2.46
N THR A 157 3.17 -14.25 -1.25
CA THR A 157 4.48 -13.63 -1.03
C THR A 157 5.20 -14.23 0.16
N SER A 158 6.52 -14.07 0.19
CA SER A 158 7.32 -14.26 1.36
C SER A 158 8.24 -13.04 1.56
N ALA A 159 8.01 -12.30 2.63
CA ALA A 159 8.90 -11.20 2.99
C ALA A 159 10.28 -11.71 3.46
N LEU A 160 10.40 -12.98 3.85
CA LEU A 160 11.65 -13.62 4.23
C LEU A 160 12.52 -13.89 2.99
N THR A 161 11.95 -14.55 1.98
CA THR A 161 12.70 -14.98 0.78
C THR A 161 12.67 -13.95 -0.34
N GLY A 162 11.66 -13.06 -0.37
CA GLY A 162 11.39 -12.11 -1.45
C GLY A 162 10.46 -12.66 -2.54
N ASN A 163 10.05 -13.94 -2.43
CA ASN A 163 9.20 -14.59 -3.41
C ASN A 163 7.88 -13.83 -3.61
N GLY A 164 7.45 -13.64 -4.87
CA GLY A 164 6.17 -13.04 -5.25
C GLY A 164 6.05 -11.54 -5.00
N ILE A 165 7.01 -10.88 -4.29
CA ILE A 165 6.89 -9.46 -3.94
C ILE A 165 7.08 -8.57 -5.15
N ASN A 166 8.14 -8.78 -5.92
CA ASN A 166 8.41 -7.96 -7.11
C ASN A 166 7.32 -8.12 -8.16
N GLU A 167 6.87 -9.35 -8.39
CA GLU A 167 5.79 -9.67 -9.33
C GLU A 167 4.49 -8.97 -8.95
N CYS A 168 4.12 -9.01 -7.67
CA CYS A 168 2.94 -8.32 -7.14
C CYS A 168 3.03 -6.81 -7.31
N MET A 169 4.18 -6.21 -6.99
CA MET A 169 4.36 -4.76 -7.08
C MET A 169 4.43 -4.26 -8.51
N LEU A 170 5.05 -5.02 -9.42
CA LEU A 170 5.09 -4.68 -10.85
C LEU A 170 3.70 -4.75 -11.47
N ASP A 171 2.92 -5.82 -11.20
CA ASP A 171 1.53 -5.92 -11.66
C ASP A 171 0.66 -4.76 -11.16
N LEU A 172 0.84 -4.35 -9.90
CA LEU A 172 0.15 -3.17 -9.35
C LEU A 172 0.54 -1.90 -10.09
N LEU A 173 1.84 -1.66 -10.31
CA LEU A 173 2.32 -0.45 -10.97
C LEU A 173 1.88 -0.38 -12.43
N ASP A 174 1.87 -1.50 -13.15
CA ASP A 174 1.39 -1.59 -14.53
C ASP A 174 -0.09 -1.19 -14.60
N LYS A 175 -0.94 -1.72 -13.72
CA LYS A 175 -2.37 -1.35 -13.66
C LYS A 175 -2.59 0.11 -13.28
N LEU A 176 -1.79 0.64 -12.35
CA LEU A 176 -1.85 2.06 -12.00
C LEU A 176 -1.42 2.96 -13.15
N LEU A 177 -0.41 2.56 -13.94
CA LEU A 177 0.00 3.27 -15.15
C LEU A 177 -1.06 3.20 -16.26
N GLU A 178 -1.65 2.04 -16.49
CA GLU A 178 -2.75 1.88 -17.46
C GLU A 178 -3.93 2.79 -17.09
N ARG A 179 -4.30 2.79 -15.81
CA ARG A 179 -5.35 3.67 -15.30
C ARG A 179 -4.99 5.16 -15.43
N TYR A 180 -3.72 5.50 -15.20
CA TYR A 180 -3.22 6.85 -15.44
C TYR A 180 -3.38 7.25 -16.90
N LYS A 181 -2.97 6.38 -17.85
CA LYS A 181 -3.10 6.64 -19.28
C LYS A 181 -4.57 6.90 -19.68
N ASN A 182 -5.50 6.15 -19.09
CA ASN A 182 -6.94 6.28 -19.37
C ASN A 182 -7.60 7.50 -18.70
N ASN A 183 -7.01 8.03 -17.62
CA ASN A 183 -7.55 9.14 -16.83
C ASN A 183 -6.51 10.25 -16.56
N GLU A 184 -5.70 10.60 -17.56
CA GLU A 184 -4.56 11.53 -17.41
C GLU A 184 -4.94 12.88 -16.78
N ASN A 185 -6.12 13.44 -17.12
CA ASN A 185 -6.61 14.70 -16.58
C ASN A 185 -6.89 14.62 -15.06
N TYR A 186 -7.41 13.50 -14.57
CA TYR A 186 -7.67 13.29 -13.14
C TYR A 186 -6.37 13.31 -12.33
N TYR A 187 -5.34 12.61 -12.80
CA TYR A 187 -4.06 12.53 -12.09
C TYR A 187 -3.24 13.83 -12.17
N LYS A 188 -3.34 14.58 -13.27
CA LYS A 188 -2.73 15.92 -13.37
C LYS A 188 -3.31 16.86 -12.31
N ASN A 189 -4.63 16.87 -12.12
CA ASN A 189 -5.30 17.69 -11.11
C ASN A 189 -4.95 17.26 -9.68
N LYS A 190 -4.86 15.93 -9.42
CA LYS A 190 -4.47 15.38 -8.12
C LYS A 190 -3.05 15.78 -7.72
N ASN A 191 -2.11 15.77 -8.66
CA ASN A 191 -0.72 16.15 -8.41
C ASN A 191 -0.53 17.67 -8.25
N ASN A 192 -1.26 18.48 -9.01
CA ASN A 192 -1.22 19.94 -8.87
C ASN A 192 -1.73 20.39 -7.50
N ASN A 193 -2.79 19.79 -6.96
CA ASN A 193 -3.31 20.10 -5.63
C ASN A 193 -2.32 19.73 -4.51
N LYS A 194 -1.53 18.66 -4.66
CA LYS A 194 -0.47 18.32 -3.71
C LYS A 194 0.66 19.34 -3.70
N ASN A 195 1.07 19.83 -4.87
CA ASN A 195 2.12 20.84 -4.98
C ASN A 195 1.69 22.19 -4.39
N PHE A 196 0.41 22.53 -4.48
CA PHE A 196 -0.13 23.76 -3.88
C PHE A 196 -0.10 23.74 -2.35
N GLN A 197 -0.41 22.57 -1.74
CA GLN A 197 -0.33 22.39 -0.28
C GLN A 197 1.11 22.44 0.26
N LEU A 198 2.09 21.88 -0.47
CA LEU A 198 3.50 21.92 -0.07
C LEU A 198 4.10 23.32 -0.17
N ASN A 199 3.70 24.10 -1.16
CA ASN A 199 4.18 25.48 -1.33
C ASN A 199 3.54 26.47 -0.33
N GLY A 200 2.33 26.18 0.17
CA GLY A 200 1.68 26.97 1.24
C GLY A 200 2.43 26.86 2.57
N ILE A 201 2.89 25.68 2.92
CA ILE A 201 3.64 25.45 4.18
C ILE A 201 5.02 26.13 4.18
N ASN A 202 5.65 26.26 3.03
CA ASN A 202 6.99 26.90 2.92
C ASN A 202 6.93 28.44 2.94
N ASN A 203 5.78 29.05 2.70
CA ASN A 203 5.61 30.51 2.72
C ASN A 203 5.23 31.07 4.10
N GLU A 204 4.65 30.28 4.99
CA GLU A 204 4.30 30.73 6.35
C GLU A 204 5.53 30.80 7.31
N ASN A 205 6.64 30.14 6.97
CA ASN A 205 7.86 30.19 7.78
C ASN A 205 8.82 31.35 7.46
N LYS A 206 8.42 32.30 6.60
CA LYS A 206 9.25 33.46 6.22
C LYS A 206 8.81 34.82 6.77
N SER A 207 7.76 34.88 7.58
CA SER A 207 7.25 36.14 8.10
C SER A 207 6.98 36.11 9.62
N SER A 208 8.03 35.87 10.41
CA SER A 208 8.04 36.25 11.82
C SER A 208 9.43 36.72 12.22
N GLY A 209 9.83 37.87 11.65
CA GLY A 209 10.84 38.73 12.25
C GLY A 209 10.14 39.60 13.29
N CYS A 210 10.33 39.35 14.58
CA CYS A 210 10.01 40.29 15.63
C CYS A 210 10.89 41.55 15.47
N PRO A 211 10.31 42.75 15.45
CA PRO A 211 11.09 43.94 15.76
C PRO A 211 11.19 44.09 17.29
N CYS A 212 12.43 44.31 17.76
CA CYS A 212 12.70 44.79 19.13
C CYS A 212 12.04 46.10 19.44
#